data_fc9c9ef1bf6a5c2549ff084fa274f82d
#
_entry.id   fc9c9ef1bf6a5c2549ff084fa274f82d
#
_cell.length_a   1.000
_cell.length_b   1.000
_cell.length_c   1.000
_cell.angle_alpha   90.00
_cell.angle_beta   90.00
_cell.angle_gamma   90.00
#
_symmetry.space_group_name_H-M   'P 1'
#
loop_
_entity.id
_entity.type
_entity.pdbx_description
1 polymer ?
#
loop_
_entity_poly.entity_id
_entity_poly.type
_entity_poly.pdbx_seq_one_letter_code
_entity_poly.pdbx_strand_id
1 'polypeptide(L)'
;MQNLLLLLFYITSFYAFIPSLISRLFGFRVFRKGKNVKDYALTFDDGPDPYYTPLLLDLLKKYDAKATFFVVGEHAERNPDLLKRMHNEGHLIGIHNYKHYTNWLMSPKLVRQQIERTDTIVFQITGSHTEYYRPPWGITNLFDFSKKHHHRIILWSGMFGDWKERIGVDRLTERMKKRLRGGEVMVLHDCGTTPGADKHAPKIMLLALENVLEMAKQEGLKSIRIDEMIELHNASKHANSVRKLQYRKEGLAAVRTGIKKVVVKLWLGWEKVFHLVTHLKTITPENPFLHYRIRPYQGKRVAMTDGKFLEKGDSIVELHFDNKKLYQLGTTSRTSVHLAIRMIRAMEKQLPDLAHLIAKDPDAAEVKALYGVTMINRGPEQFGFLVKDLPKGWFAASSAVYLRILMSVIHPQGQKRLKEGSQQMIPKMIIMPMDVLYERFGSIHKPERTAPREVTEERYEEEESGILAGNSDLSRTPPVA
;
A
#
# COMPACT_ATOMS: atom_id res chain seq x y z
N MET A 1 8.00 20.86 -15.03
CA MET A 1 8.76 19.59 -14.84
C MET A 1 8.50 19.02 -13.46
N GLN A 2 8.69 19.77 -12.39
CA GLN A 2 8.50 19.31 -11.00
C GLN A 2 7.08 18.79 -10.68
N ASN A 3 6.04 19.47 -11.15
CA ASN A 3 4.65 19.00 -10.96
C ASN A 3 4.33 17.69 -11.70
N LEU A 4 4.98 17.44 -12.83
CA LEU A 4 4.85 16.19 -13.58
C LEU A 4 5.55 15.05 -12.81
N LEU A 5 6.72 15.29 -12.28
CA LEU A 5 7.45 14.31 -11.44
C LEU A 5 6.68 13.96 -10.17
N LEU A 6 6.07 14.95 -9.53
CA LEU A 6 5.20 14.73 -8.37
C LEU A 6 3.95 13.93 -8.74
N LEU A 7 3.31 14.23 -9.84
CA LEU A 7 2.16 13.49 -10.32
C LEU A 7 2.52 12.03 -10.61
N LEU A 8 3.63 11.78 -11.31
CA LEU A 8 4.14 10.45 -11.59
C LEU A 8 4.50 9.70 -10.30
N PHE A 9 5.12 10.38 -9.34
CA PHE A 9 5.43 9.83 -8.04
C PHE A 9 4.16 9.42 -7.26
N TYR A 10 3.13 10.26 -7.22
CA TYR A 10 1.85 9.91 -6.59
C TYR A 10 1.18 8.74 -7.31
N ILE A 11 1.12 8.78 -8.62
CA ILE A 11 0.51 7.70 -9.41
C ILE A 11 1.22 6.38 -9.14
N THR A 12 2.56 6.34 -9.26
CA THR A 12 3.32 5.11 -9.03
C THR A 12 3.21 4.62 -7.59
N SER A 13 3.18 5.53 -6.64
CA SER A 13 3.05 5.20 -5.21
C SER A 13 1.72 4.55 -4.89
N PHE A 14 0.62 5.17 -5.25
CA PHE A 14 -0.72 4.68 -4.93
C PHE A 14 -1.18 3.56 -5.85
N TYR A 15 -0.74 3.59 -7.10
CA TYR A 15 -1.15 2.61 -8.09
C TYR A 15 -0.46 1.26 -7.90
N ALA A 16 0.84 1.26 -7.58
CA ALA A 16 1.63 0.05 -7.59
C ALA A 16 2.46 -0.18 -6.32
N PHE A 17 3.19 0.82 -5.79
CA PHE A 17 4.07 0.61 -4.66
C PHE A 17 3.31 0.18 -3.39
N ILE A 18 2.28 0.95 -2.98
CA ILE A 18 1.49 0.65 -1.79
C ILE A 18 0.73 -0.68 -1.92
N PRO A 19 0.03 -0.99 -3.02
CA PRO A 19 -0.59 -2.30 -3.21
C PRO A 19 0.40 -3.46 -3.15
N SER A 20 1.55 -3.34 -3.81
CA SER A 20 2.61 -4.35 -3.76
C SER A 20 3.15 -4.57 -2.35
N LEU A 21 3.37 -3.49 -1.60
CA LEU A 21 3.85 -3.55 -0.22
C LEU A 21 2.85 -4.26 0.69
N ILE A 22 1.57 -3.89 0.58
CA ILE A 22 0.47 -4.49 1.36
C ILE A 22 0.36 -5.99 1.06
N SER A 23 0.44 -6.39 -0.21
CA SER A 23 0.39 -7.80 -0.62
C SER A 23 1.56 -8.59 -0.06
N ARG A 24 2.77 -8.02 -0.16
CA ARG A 24 3.99 -8.69 0.31
C ARG A 24 4.06 -8.82 1.83
N LEU A 25 3.61 -7.79 2.57
CA LEU A 25 3.68 -7.81 4.03
C LEU A 25 2.52 -8.59 4.67
N PHE A 26 1.30 -8.39 4.17
CA PHE A 26 0.09 -8.91 4.82
C PHE A 26 -0.53 -10.10 4.09
N GLY A 27 -0.03 -10.47 2.91
CA GLY A 27 -0.65 -11.51 2.08
C GLY A 27 -2.08 -11.13 1.64
N PHE A 28 -2.37 -9.83 1.48
CA PHE A 28 -3.70 -9.38 1.11
C PHE A 28 -4.00 -9.78 -0.34
N ARG A 29 -5.04 -10.62 -0.50
CA ARG A 29 -5.49 -11.17 -1.80
C ARG A 29 -4.42 -11.89 -2.62
N VAL A 30 -3.34 -12.33 -1.98
CA VAL A 30 -2.30 -13.13 -2.59
C VAL A 30 -2.02 -14.37 -1.76
N PHE A 31 -1.62 -15.45 -2.41
CA PHE A 31 -1.08 -16.62 -1.75
C PHE A 31 0.44 -16.59 -1.82
N ARG A 32 1.15 -16.82 -0.71
CA ARG A 32 2.61 -16.74 -0.63
C ARG A 32 3.25 -17.92 0.08
N LYS A 33 2.49 -18.58 0.94
CA LYS A 33 2.99 -19.64 1.81
C LYS A 33 1.86 -20.49 2.34
N GLY A 34 2.04 -21.80 2.31
CA GLY A 34 1.17 -22.74 3.01
C GLY A 34 1.35 -22.66 4.54
N LYS A 35 0.27 -22.84 5.28
CA LYS A 35 0.32 -23.00 6.73
C LYS A 35 -0.11 -24.42 7.10
N ASN A 36 0.67 -25.10 7.95
CA ASN A 36 0.45 -26.49 8.34
C ASN A 36 0.38 -27.45 7.14
N VAL A 37 1.20 -27.19 6.13
CA VAL A 37 1.43 -28.09 4.99
C VAL A 37 2.80 -28.70 5.17
N LYS A 38 2.92 -30.03 5.04
CA LYS A 38 4.17 -30.75 5.20
C LYS A 38 5.14 -30.45 4.05
N ASP A 39 4.61 -30.42 2.84
CA ASP A 39 5.37 -30.34 1.60
C ASP A 39 5.62 -28.90 1.14
N TYR A 40 6.53 -28.67 0.20
CA TYR A 40 6.88 -27.37 -0.34
C TYR A 40 6.43 -27.28 -1.81
N ALA A 41 6.44 -26.06 -2.37
CA ALA A 41 6.12 -25.84 -3.78
C ALA A 41 7.29 -25.20 -4.51
N LEU A 42 7.72 -25.83 -5.59
CA LEU A 42 8.60 -25.26 -6.60
C LEU A 42 7.76 -24.49 -7.61
N THR A 43 8.15 -23.26 -7.91
CA THR A 43 7.52 -22.46 -8.94
C THR A 43 8.59 -21.84 -9.83
N PHE A 44 8.36 -21.89 -11.14
CA PHE A 44 9.28 -21.39 -12.15
C PHE A 44 8.63 -20.27 -12.94
N ASP A 45 9.33 -19.14 -13.06
CA ASP A 45 8.88 -17.95 -13.79
C ASP A 45 9.67 -17.82 -15.11
N ASP A 46 9.16 -17.01 -16.03
CA ASP A 46 9.79 -16.54 -17.27
C ASP A 46 9.79 -17.50 -18.45
N GLY A 47 9.73 -18.82 -18.22
CA GLY A 47 9.72 -19.82 -19.28
C GLY A 47 8.45 -19.84 -20.17
N PRO A 48 8.36 -20.83 -21.08
CA PRO A 48 9.34 -21.88 -21.35
C PRO A 48 10.55 -21.40 -22.17
N ASP A 49 11.73 -21.87 -21.77
CA ASP A 49 12.95 -21.71 -22.54
C ASP A 49 13.23 -22.98 -23.37
N PRO A 50 13.51 -22.87 -24.67
CA PRO A 50 13.67 -24.04 -25.54
C PRO A 50 14.83 -24.96 -25.15
N TYR A 51 15.83 -24.46 -24.43
CA TYR A 51 16.99 -25.23 -24.03
C TYR A 51 16.91 -25.70 -22.56
N TYR A 52 16.59 -24.78 -21.63
CA TYR A 52 16.65 -25.09 -20.21
C TYR A 52 15.39 -25.76 -19.65
N THR A 53 14.21 -25.42 -20.19
CA THR A 53 12.95 -26.00 -19.70
C THR A 53 12.87 -27.53 -19.94
N PRO A 54 13.32 -28.09 -21.10
CA PRO A 54 13.38 -29.56 -21.25
C PRO A 54 14.24 -30.24 -20.18
N LEU A 55 15.41 -29.69 -19.88
CA LEU A 55 16.32 -30.20 -18.85
C LEU A 55 15.70 -30.13 -17.44
N LEU A 56 14.95 -29.06 -17.18
CA LEU A 56 14.20 -28.91 -15.93
C LEU A 56 13.12 -29.97 -15.78
N LEU A 57 12.35 -30.21 -16.84
CA LEU A 57 11.30 -31.23 -16.83
C LEU A 57 11.89 -32.64 -16.62
N ASP A 58 13.00 -32.96 -17.27
CA ASP A 58 13.72 -34.23 -17.06
C ASP A 58 14.18 -34.38 -15.59
N LEU A 59 14.70 -33.29 -15.01
CA LEU A 59 15.13 -33.25 -13.62
C LEU A 59 13.95 -33.45 -12.66
N LEU A 60 12.85 -32.76 -12.86
CA LEU A 60 11.62 -32.90 -12.05
C LEU A 60 11.06 -34.32 -12.13
N LYS A 61 11.05 -34.91 -13.33
CA LYS A 61 10.62 -36.29 -13.54
C LYS A 61 11.51 -37.29 -12.81
N LYS A 62 12.84 -37.12 -12.85
CA LYS A 62 13.81 -37.95 -12.12
C LYS A 62 13.52 -38.05 -10.63
N TYR A 63 13.03 -36.96 -10.02
CA TYR A 63 12.74 -36.90 -8.59
C TYR A 63 11.25 -37.02 -8.25
N ASP A 64 10.40 -37.37 -9.21
CA ASP A 64 8.92 -37.39 -9.06
C ASP A 64 8.38 -36.06 -8.44
N ALA A 65 9.00 -34.93 -8.78
CA ALA A 65 8.66 -33.63 -8.27
C ALA A 65 7.62 -32.94 -9.17
N LYS A 66 6.55 -32.43 -8.58
CA LYS A 66 5.57 -31.59 -9.29
C LYS A 66 5.84 -30.12 -9.02
N ALA A 67 5.59 -29.29 -10.02
CA ALA A 67 5.88 -27.86 -9.95
C ALA A 67 4.76 -27.03 -10.57
N THR A 68 4.83 -25.71 -10.38
CA THR A 68 3.97 -24.75 -11.06
C THR A 68 4.81 -23.82 -11.92
N PHE A 69 4.50 -23.69 -13.19
CA PHE A 69 5.18 -22.84 -14.16
C PHE A 69 4.34 -21.59 -14.44
N PHE A 70 4.85 -20.42 -14.13
CA PHE A 70 4.25 -19.14 -14.50
C PHE A 70 4.87 -18.69 -15.82
N VAL A 71 4.18 -18.99 -16.90
CA VAL A 71 4.73 -18.84 -18.26
C VAL A 71 4.51 -17.43 -18.81
N VAL A 72 5.53 -16.92 -19.50
CA VAL A 72 5.40 -15.74 -20.35
C VAL A 72 4.71 -16.14 -21.65
N GLY A 73 3.59 -15.50 -21.99
CA GLY A 73 2.74 -15.92 -23.10
C GLY A 73 3.46 -15.95 -24.43
N GLU A 74 4.35 -15.00 -24.69
CA GLU A 74 5.18 -14.98 -25.91
C GLU A 74 6.13 -16.18 -25.99
N HIS A 75 6.67 -16.65 -24.87
CA HIS A 75 7.51 -17.85 -24.83
C HIS A 75 6.67 -19.12 -24.97
N ALA A 76 5.48 -19.16 -24.37
CA ALA A 76 4.53 -20.28 -24.53
C ALA A 76 4.06 -20.42 -25.99
N GLU A 77 3.74 -19.31 -26.65
CA GLU A 77 3.32 -19.28 -28.07
C GLU A 77 4.42 -19.80 -29.01
N ARG A 78 5.69 -19.52 -28.71
CA ARG A 78 6.84 -19.99 -29.47
C ARG A 78 7.24 -21.45 -29.21
N ASN A 79 6.85 -21.99 -28.06
CA ASN A 79 7.25 -23.32 -27.60
C ASN A 79 6.01 -24.17 -27.16
N PRO A 80 5.02 -24.39 -28.02
CA PRO A 80 3.79 -25.06 -27.65
C PRO A 80 4.00 -26.52 -27.19
N ASP A 81 4.98 -27.21 -27.72
CA ASP A 81 5.30 -28.59 -27.33
C ASP A 81 5.80 -28.69 -25.91
N LEU A 82 6.57 -27.71 -25.45
CA LEU A 82 7.03 -27.66 -24.06
C LEU A 82 5.87 -27.38 -23.10
N LEU A 83 4.95 -26.52 -23.48
CA LEU A 83 3.76 -26.25 -22.68
C LEU A 83 2.88 -27.48 -22.56
N LYS A 84 2.69 -28.20 -23.69
CA LYS A 84 1.98 -29.49 -23.73
C LYS A 84 2.69 -30.54 -22.87
N ARG A 85 4.03 -30.59 -22.91
CA ARG A 85 4.82 -31.50 -22.09
C ARG A 85 4.64 -31.21 -20.61
N MET A 86 4.73 -29.90 -20.18
CA MET A 86 4.46 -29.51 -18.80
C MET A 86 3.10 -30.00 -18.32
N HIS A 87 2.06 -29.79 -19.13
CA HIS A 87 0.70 -30.22 -18.80
C HIS A 87 0.59 -31.74 -18.68
N ASN A 88 1.12 -32.49 -19.64
CA ASN A 88 1.04 -33.95 -19.70
C ASN A 88 1.84 -34.62 -18.57
N GLU A 89 2.93 -33.99 -18.10
CA GLU A 89 3.72 -34.47 -16.96
C GLU A 89 3.10 -34.07 -15.62
N GLY A 90 1.91 -33.44 -15.63
CA GLY A 90 1.12 -33.13 -14.44
C GLY A 90 1.59 -31.92 -13.66
N HIS A 91 2.35 -31.03 -14.29
CA HIS A 91 2.68 -29.73 -13.72
C HIS A 91 1.50 -28.75 -13.88
N LEU A 92 1.42 -27.76 -12.99
CA LEU A 92 0.44 -26.68 -13.08
C LEU A 92 1.01 -25.53 -13.90
N ILE A 93 0.19 -24.98 -14.79
CA ILE A 93 0.55 -23.82 -15.60
C ILE A 93 -0.19 -22.60 -15.04
N GLY A 94 0.50 -21.52 -14.81
CA GLY A 94 0.00 -20.20 -14.46
C GLY A 94 0.48 -19.15 -15.44
N ILE A 95 -0.02 -17.94 -15.31
CA ILE A 95 0.26 -16.79 -16.20
C ILE A 95 1.34 -15.88 -15.61
N HIS A 96 2.31 -15.43 -16.47
CA HIS A 96 3.31 -14.42 -16.15
C HIS A 96 3.31 -13.24 -17.13
N ASN A 97 2.11 -12.70 -17.46
CA ASN A 97 1.83 -11.80 -18.57
C ASN A 97 2.10 -12.42 -19.95
N TYR A 98 1.70 -11.73 -21.03
CA TYR A 98 2.07 -12.13 -22.39
C TYR A 98 3.51 -11.70 -22.73
N LYS A 99 3.89 -10.46 -22.36
CA LYS A 99 5.27 -9.97 -22.35
C LYS A 99 5.69 -9.67 -20.92
N HIS A 100 6.95 -9.95 -20.61
CA HIS A 100 7.51 -9.72 -19.27
C HIS A 100 7.69 -8.22 -18.98
N TYR A 101 6.55 -7.46 -18.95
CA TYR A 101 6.52 -6.03 -18.62
C TYR A 101 5.98 -5.83 -17.20
N THR A 102 6.49 -4.80 -16.54
CA THR A 102 6.01 -4.46 -15.20
C THR A 102 4.58 -3.91 -15.20
N ASN A 103 3.74 -4.40 -14.30
CA ASN A 103 2.38 -3.88 -14.14
C ASN A 103 2.34 -2.42 -13.67
N TRP A 104 3.45 -1.87 -13.19
CA TRP A 104 3.51 -0.47 -12.78
C TRP A 104 3.25 0.51 -13.92
N LEU A 105 3.72 0.18 -15.10
CA LEU A 105 3.65 1.06 -16.28
C LEU A 105 2.46 0.72 -17.20
N MET A 106 1.65 -0.28 -16.82
CA MET A 106 0.53 -0.72 -17.65
C MET A 106 -0.81 -0.23 -17.10
N SER A 107 -1.69 0.22 -18.00
CA SER A 107 -3.08 0.48 -17.65
C SER A 107 -3.80 -0.81 -17.26
N PRO A 108 -4.89 -0.75 -16.48
CA PRO A 108 -5.68 -1.94 -16.12
C PRO A 108 -6.18 -2.75 -17.32
N LYS A 109 -6.51 -2.05 -18.41
CA LYS A 109 -6.94 -2.69 -19.66
C LYS A 109 -5.80 -3.49 -20.27
N LEU A 110 -4.59 -2.93 -20.29
CA LEU A 110 -3.42 -3.60 -20.87
C LEU A 110 -3.01 -4.81 -20.03
N VAL A 111 -2.99 -4.71 -18.69
CA VAL A 111 -2.72 -5.88 -17.81
C VAL A 111 -3.70 -7.00 -18.09
N ARG A 112 -4.99 -6.68 -18.20
CA ARG A 112 -6.01 -7.68 -18.54
C ARG A 112 -5.74 -8.33 -19.89
N GLN A 113 -5.44 -7.57 -20.93
CA GLN A 113 -5.10 -8.09 -22.24
C GLN A 113 -3.89 -9.02 -22.21
N GLN A 114 -2.86 -8.70 -21.41
CA GLN A 114 -1.69 -9.57 -21.24
C GLN A 114 -2.10 -10.93 -20.63
N ILE A 115 -2.95 -10.90 -19.61
CA ILE A 115 -3.43 -12.11 -18.94
C ILE A 115 -4.33 -12.92 -19.85
N GLU A 116 -5.36 -12.31 -20.43
CA GLU A 116 -6.35 -12.99 -21.29
C GLU A 116 -5.69 -13.62 -22.54
N ARG A 117 -4.73 -12.90 -23.15
CA ARG A 117 -3.99 -13.44 -24.29
C ARG A 117 -3.19 -14.69 -23.91
N THR A 118 -2.50 -14.66 -22.78
CA THR A 118 -1.71 -15.81 -22.31
C THR A 118 -2.61 -16.98 -21.95
N ASP A 119 -3.73 -16.73 -21.25
CA ASP A 119 -4.69 -17.78 -20.92
C ASP A 119 -5.29 -18.43 -22.18
N THR A 120 -5.59 -17.64 -23.21
CA THR A 120 -6.05 -18.15 -24.51
C THR A 120 -5.02 -19.09 -25.15
N ILE A 121 -3.73 -18.71 -25.12
CA ILE A 121 -2.64 -19.56 -25.65
C ILE A 121 -2.53 -20.87 -24.85
N VAL A 122 -2.56 -20.77 -23.52
CA VAL A 122 -2.53 -21.95 -22.64
C VAL A 122 -3.70 -22.87 -22.94
N PHE A 123 -4.91 -22.32 -23.06
CA PHE A 123 -6.11 -23.10 -23.37
C PHE A 123 -6.03 -23.78 -24.76
N GLN A 124 -5.57 -23.07 -25.78
CA GLN A 124 -5.43 -23.63 -27.12
C GLN A 124 -4.45 -24.81 -27.18
N ILE A 125 -3.42 -24.81 -26.35
CA ILE A 125 -2.37 -25.82 -26.33
C ILE A 125 -2.74 -27.01 -25.42
N THR A 126 -3.34 -26.72 -24.24
CA THR A 126 -3.57 -27.74 -23.20
C THR A 126 -5.03 -28.16 -23.03
N GLY A 127 -5.97 -27.42 -23.60
CA GLY A 127 -7.41 -27.60 -23.40
C GLY A 127 -7.93 -27.13 -22.04
N SER A 128 -7.07 -26.46 -21.22
CA SER A 128 -7.42 -26.02 -19.85
C SER A 128 -7.10 -24.57 -19.66
N HIS A 129 -8.06 -23.80 -19.09
CA HIS A 129 -7.81 -22.46 -18.60
C HIS A 129 -7.00 -22.50 -17.30
N THR A 130 -6.24 -21.44 -17.03
CA THR A 130 -5.52 -21.31 -15.77
C THR A 130 -6.16 -20.30 -14.84
N GLU A 131 -6.17 -20.63 -13.54
CA GLU A 131 -6.70 -19.77 -12.48
C GLU A 131 -5.61 -19.00 -11.72
N TYR A 132 -4.34 -19.20 -12.08
CA TYR A 132 -3.20 -18.71 -11.31
C TYR A 132 -2.41 -17.70 -12.10
N TYR A 133 -2.10 -16.58 -11.45
CA TYR A 133 -1.37 -15.48 -12.04
C TYR A 133 -0.24 -15.03 -11.10
N ARG A 134 0.92 -14.77 -11.67
CA ARG A 134 2.02 -14.11 -11.00
C ARG A 134 2.46 -12.90 -11.83
N PRO A 135 2.33 -11.67 -11.31
CA PRO A 135 2.81 -10.50 -12.04
C PRO A 135 4.33 -10.51 -12.11
N PRO A 136 4.95 -10.03 -13.22
CA PRO A 136 6.40 -9.88 -13.35
C PRO A 136 7.01 -9.14 -12.15
N TRP A 137 8.14 -9.65 -11.67
CA TRP A 137 8.84 -9.23 -10.43
C TRP A 137 7.97 -9.30 -9.16
N GLY A 138 6.81 -9.95 -9.21
CA GLY A 138 5.84 -9.97 -8.12
C GLY A 138 5.26 -8.59 -7.80
N ILE A 139 5.28 -7.66 -8.75
CA ILE A 139 4.81 -6.29 -8.60
C ILE A 139 3.33 -6.22 -8.96
N THR A 140 2.50 -6.09 -7.93
CA THR A 140 1.05 -5.90 -8.09
C THR A 140 0.70 -4.42 -8.18
N ASN A 141 -0.40 -4.10 -8.84
CA ASN A 141 -1.01 -2.78 -8.85
C ASN A 141 -2.40 -2.80 -8.17
N LEU A 142 -2.99 -1.63 -8.02
CA LEU A 142 -4.28 -1.49 -7.34
C LEU A 142 -5.42 -2.30 -8.01
N PHE A 143 -5.35 -2.46 -9.34
CA PHE A 143 -6.40 -3.13 -10.12
C PHE A 143 -6.22 -4.66 -10.18
N ASP A 144 -5.04 -5.19 -9.88
CA ASP A 144 -4.84 -6.64 -9.73
C ASP A 144 -5.74 -7.21 -8.60
N PHE A 145 -6.21 -6.35 -7.70
CA PHE A 145 -7.15 -6.71 -6.63
C PHE A 145 -8.62 -6.48 -6.99
N SER A 146 -8.92 -6.10 -8.22
CA SER A 146 -10.29 -5.96 -8.68
C SER A 146 -11.03 -7.30 -8.63
N LYS A 147 -12.31 -7.28 -8.23
CA LYS A 147 -13.17 -8.49 -8.27
C LYS A 147 -13.43 -9.00 -9.70
N LYS A 148 -13.06 -8.21 -10.71
CA LYS A 148 -13.18 -8.58 -12.13
C LYS A 148 -12.06 -9.51 -12.60
N HIS A 149 -10.99 -9.68 -11.81
CA HIS A 149 -9.95 -10.65 -12.08
C HIS A 149 -10.31 -11.97 -11.40
N HIS A 150 -10.52 -13.01 -12.22
CA HIS A 150 -10.81 -14.36 -11.74
C HIS A 150 -9.55 -15.09 -11.27
N HIS A 151 -8.37 -14.63 -11.69
CA HIS A 151 -7.09 -15.26 -11.38
C HIS A 151 -6.64 -15.01 -9.95
N ARG A 152 -6.16 -16.06 -9.31
CA ARG A 152 -5.56 -16.00 -7.99
C ARG A 152 -4.10 -15.60 -8.09
N ILE A 153 -3.73 -14.50 -7.42
CA ILE A 153 -2.35 -14.01 -7.42
C ILE A 153 -1.48 -14.86 -6.50
N ILE A 154 -0.40 -15.40 -7.07
CA ILE A 154 0.59 -16.21 -6.37
C ILE A 154 1.90 -15.45 -6.27
N LEU A 155 2.35 -15.21 -5.06
CA LEU A 155 3.70 -14.73 -4.78
C LEU A 155 4.53 -15.88 -4.18
N TRP A 156 5.65 -15.57 -3.55
CA TRP A 156 6.57 -16.54 -2.98
C TRP A 156 6.94 -16.21 -1.53
N SER A 157 7.46 -17.18 -0.84
CA SER A 157 8.08 -17.03 0.49
C SER A 157 9.60 -17.19 0.45
N GLY A 158 10.14 -17.80 -0.60
CA GLY A 158 11.57 -17.94 -0.85
C GLY A 158 11.98 -17.44 -2.23
N MET A 159 12.99 -16.56 -2.30
CA MET A 159 13.62 -16.04 -3.51
C MET A 159 15.13 -16.03 -3.30
N PHE A 160 15.91 -16.49 -4.27
CA PHE A 160 17.28 -16.93 -4.03
C PHE A 160 18.33 -16.17 -4.85
N GLY A 161 17.94 -15.44 -5.91
CA GLY A 161 18.85 -14.74 -6.80
C GLY A 161 19.40 -15.62 -7.92
N ASP A 162 18.67 -16.69 -8.25
CA ASP A 162 18.98 -17.72 -9.23
C ASP A 162 19.04 -17.20 -10.67
N TRP A 163 18.53 -16.01 -10.93
CA TRP A 163 18.63 -15.31 -12.24
C TRP A 163 20.01 -14.67 -12.49
N LYS A 164 21.00 -14.87 -11.59
CA LYS A 164 22.36 -14.37 -11.71
C LYS A 164 23.38 -15.48 -11.68
N GLU A 165 24.18 -15.62 -12.73
CA GLU A 165 25.25 -16.63 -12.81
C GLU A 165 26.28 -16.51 -11.68
N ARG A 166 26.61 -15.29 -11.27
CA ARG A 166 27.60 -15.00 -10.23
C ARG A 166 27.25 -15.57 -8.85
N ILE A 167 26.02 -16.05 -8.65
CA ILE A 167 25.65 -16.65 -7.36
C ILE A 167 26.38 -17.98 -7.14
N GLY A 168 26.64 -18.73 -8.20
CA GLY A 168 27.24 -20.07 -8.17
C GLY A 168 26.33 -21.13 -7.57
N VAL A 169 26.64 -22.39 -7.85
CA VAL A 169 25.84 -23.55 -7.44
C VAL A 169 25.75 -23.69 -5.92
N ASP A 170 26.89 -23.66 -5.23
CA ASP A 170 26.96 -23.92 -3.79
C ASP A 170 26.15 -22.88 -2.99
N ARG A 171 26.36 -21.61 -3.31
CA ARG A 171 25.67 -20.53 -2.60
C ARG A 171 24.16 -20.53 -2.87
N LEU A 172 23.75 -20.88 -4.09
CA LEU A 172 22.34 -21.03 -4.43
C LEU A 172 21.73 -22.21 -3.69
N THR A 173 22.39 -23.36 -3.69
CA THR A 173 22.00 -24.56 -2.93
C THR A 173 21.80 -24.24 -1.45
N GLU A 174 22.75 -23.59 -0.82
CA GLU A 174 22.66 -23.21 0.60
C GLU A 174 21.52 -22.23 0.90
N ARG A 175 21.22 -21.29 0.00
CA ARG A 175 20.07 -20.39 0.15
C ARG A 175 18.75 -21.13 0.05
N MET A 176 18.62 -22.06 -0.90
CA MET A 176 17.42 -22.87 -1.10
C MET A 176 17.23 -23.84 0.08
N LYS A 177 18.28 -24.50 0.54
CA LYS A 177 18.28 -25.40 1.70
C LYS A 177 17.72 -24.71 2.96
N LYS A 178 18.13 -23.48 3.25
CA LYS A 178 17.59 -22.69 4.38
C LYS A 178 16.08 -22.48 4.33
N ARG A 179 15.47 -22.65 3.18
CA ARG A 179 14.02 -22.54 2.95
C ARG A 179 13.35 -23.87 2.63
N LEU A 180 14.09 -24.97 2.58
CA LEU A 180 13.55 -26.29 2.34
C LEU A 180 12.79 -26.78 3.57
N ARG A 181 11.51 -26.51 3.62
CA ARG A 181 10.58 -26.88 4.69
C ARG A 181 9.14 -26.75 4.25
N GLY A 182 8.24 -27.39 4.96
CA GLY A 182 6.83 -27.42 4.64
C GLY A 182 6.18 -26.03 4.49
N GLY A 183 5.33 -25.93 3.50
CA GLY A 183 4.55 -24.73 3.18
C GLY A 183 5.30 -23.62 2.42
N GLU A 184 6.62 -23.74 2.24
CA GLU A 184 7.37 -22.74 1.47
C GLU A 184 6.97 -22.78 -0.02
N VAL A 185 6.85 -21.61 -0.61
CA VAL A 185 6.69 -21.38 -2.05
C VAL A 185 7.98 -20.76 -2.56
N MET A 186 8.75 -21.56 -3.28
CA MET A 186 10.06 -21.17 -3.81
C MET A 186 9.91 -20.67 -5.23
N VAL A 187 10.42 -19.47 -5.54
CA VAL A 187 10.50 -18.95 -6.91
C VAL A 187 11.89 -19.16 -7.47
N LEU A 188 11.93 -19.73 -8.66
CA LEU A 188 13.10 -19.96 -9.50
C LEU A 188 12.77 -19.52 -10.94
N HIS A 189 13.78 -19.45 -11.82
CA HIS A 189 13.62 -19.01 -13.19
C HIS A 189 14.26 -20.02 -14.15
N ASP A 190 13.47 -20.51 -15.11
CA ASP A 190 13.93 -21.49 -16.10
C ASP A 190 14.30 -20.83 -17.44
N CYS A 191 14.30 -19.50 -17.52
CA CYS A 191 14.66 -18.71 -18.69
C CYS A 191 15.66 -17.62 -18.33
N GLY A 192 16.69 -17.45 -19.15
CA GLY A 192 17.74 -16.43 -18.99
C GLY A 192 17.63 -15.25 -19.98
N THR A 193 16.50 -15.11 -20.70
CA THR A 193 16.34 -14.07 -21.73
C THR A 193 15.45 -12.90 -21.28
N THR A 194 14.87 -12.96 -20.09
CA THR A 194 14.06 -11.89 -19.55
C THR A 194 14.91 -10.75 -18.97
N PRO A 195 14.39 -9.50 -18.97
CA PRO A 195 15.14 -8.35 -18.48
C PRO A 195 15.61 -8.52 -17.04
N GLY A 196 16.92 -8.46 -16.84
CA GLY A 196 17.56 -8.60 -15.52
C GLY A 196 18.11 -9.99 -15.21
N ALA A 197 17.84 -11.01 -16.04
CA ALA A 197 18.42 -12.33 -15.93
C ALA A 197 19.74 -12.43 -16.72
N ASP A 198 20.66 -13.30 -16.26
CA ASP A 198 21.86 -13.66 -17.00
C ASP A 198 21.56 -14.90 -17.85
N LYS A 199 22.10 -14.93 -19.08
CA LYS A 199 21.72 -15.93 -20.13
C LYS A 199 21.88 -17.39 -19.66
N HIS A 200 22.94 -17.69 -18.90
CA HIS A 200 23.23 -19.04 -18.45
C HIS A 200 22.90 -19.29 -16.96
N ALA A 201 22.22 -18.34 -16.31
CA ALA A 201 21.78 -18.50 -14.92
C ALA A 201 20.91 -19.75 -14.71
N PRO A 202 20.00 -20.14 -15.64
CA PRO A 202 19.22 -21.37 -15.48
C PRO A 202 20.08 -22.66 -15.40
N LYS A 203 21.28 -22.69 -15.98
CA LYS A 203 22.22 -23.79 -15.81
C LYS A 203 22.66 -23.96 -14.36
N ILE A 204 22.99 -22.84 -13.70
CA ILE A 204 23.39 -22.81 -12.27
C ILE A 204 22.18 -23.22 -11.40
N MET A 205 20.99 -22.72 -11.75
CA MET A 205 19.75 -23.08 -11.07
C MET A 205 19.48 -24.59 -11.12
N LEU A 206 19.60 -25.21 -12.30
CA LEU A 206 19.37 -26.65 -12.47
C LEU A 206 20.31 -27.50 -11.59
N LEU A 207 21.61 -27.18 -11.56
CA LEU A 207 22.58 -27.88 -10.72
C LEU A 207 22.29 -27.72 -9.23
N ALA A 208 21.95 -26.51 -8.81
CA ALA A 208 21.57 -26.26 -7.42
C ALA A 208 20.24 -26.93 -7.04
N LEU A 209 19.27 -26.94 -7.95
CA LEU A 209 17.98 -27.60 -7.76
C LEU A 209 18.13 -29.10 -7.59
N GLU A 210 19.00 -29.76 -8.37
CA GLU A 210 19.26 -31.19 -8.23
C GLU A 210 19.74 -31.53 -6.82
N ASN A 211 20.71 -30.76 -6.28
CA ASN A 211 21.16 -30.92 -4.90
C ASN A 211 20.03 -30.76 -3.87
N VAL A 212 19.14 -29.79 -4.09
CA VAL A 212 18.00 -29.53 -3.19
C VAL A 212 16.95 -30.61 -3.27
N LEU A 213 16.67 -31.14 -4.46
CA LEU A 213 15.72 -32.26 -4.65
C LEU A 213 16.22 -33.53 -3.97
N GLU A 214 17.54 -33.80 -4.03
CA GLU A 214 18.14 -34.93 -3.31
C GLU A 214 17.98 -34.75 -1.80
N MET A 215 18.28 -33.56 -1.25
CA MET A 215 18.07 -33.28 0.17
C MET A 215 16.60 -33.41 0.57
N ALA A 216 15.68 -32.88 -0.25
CA ALA A 216 14.24 -32.98 0.00
C ALA A 216 13.78 -34.44 0.09
N LYS A 217 14.28 -35.29 -0.81
CA LYS A 217 14.00 -36.73 -0.82
C LYS A 217 14.47 -37.38 0.48
N GLN A 218 15.68 -37.04 0.95
CA GLN A 218 16.26 -37.56 2.21
C GLN A 218 15.44 -37.11 3.43
N GLU A 219 14.90 -35.87 3.42
CA GLU A 219 14.05 -35.33 4.47
C GLU A 219 12.59 -35.78 4.37
N GLY A 220 12.23 -36.57 3.34
CA GLY A 220 10.86 -37.01 3.10
C GLY A 220 9.88 -35.89 2.77
N LEU A 221 10.39 -34.80 2.17
CA LEU A 221 9.60 -33.68 1.67
C LEU A 221 9.32 -33.86 0.18
N LYS A 222 8.12 -33.49 -0.27
CA LYS A 222 7.72 -33.53 -1.68
C LYS A 222 7.51 -32.12 -2.21
N SER A 223 7.86 -31.93 -3.48
CA SER A 223 7.43 -30.76 -4.22
C SER A 223 6.04 -30.99 -4.78
N ILE A 224 5.11 -30.13 -4.39
CA ILE A 224 3.70 -30.17 -4.81
C ILE A 224 3.32 -28.92 -5.61
N ARG A 225 2.25 -28.99 -6.38
CA ARG A 225 1.71 -27.86 -7.13
C ARG A 225 1.09 -26.82 -6.19
N ILE A 226 0.95 -25.59 -6.68
CA ILE A 226 0.35 -24.48 -5.92
C ILE A 226 -1.12 -24.73 -5.59
N ASP A 227 -1.90 -25.32 -6.51
CA ASP A 227 -3.30 -25.67 -6.26
C ASP A 227 -3.44 -26.68 -5.10
N GLU A 228 -2.65 -27.75 -5.11
CA GLU A 228 -2.59 -28.76 -4.04
C GLU A 228 -2.18 -28.11 -2.69
N MET A 229 -1.16 -27.26 -2.72
CA MET A 229 -0.73 -26.53 -1.51
C MET A 229 -1.83 -25.63 -0.95
N ILE A 230 -2.61 -24.98 -1.82
CA ILE A 230 -3.72 -24.13 -1.43
C ILE A 230 -4.87 -24.95 -0.82
N GLU A 231 -5.16 -26.12 -1.38
CA GLU A 231 -6.17 -27.03 -0.84
C GLU A 231 -5.78 -27.52 0.57
N LEU A 232 -4.56 -28.00 0.73
CA LEU A 232 -4.02 -28.44 2.01
C LEU A 232 -4.01 -27.31 3.05
N HIS A 233 -3.63 -26.09 2.63
CA HIS A 233 -3.67 -24.90 3.47
C HIS A 233 -5.10 -24.57 3.93
N ASN A 234 -6.09 -24.65 3.04
CA ASN A 234 -7.47 -24.37 3.36
C ASN A 234 -8.08 -25.45 4.26
N ALA A 235 -7.80 -26.74 3.99
CA ALA A 235 -8.21 -27.84 4.86
C ALA A 235 -7.66 -27.68 6.27
N SER A 236 -6.38 -27.30 6.42
CA SER A 236 -5.78 -27.03 7.73
C SER A 236 -6.40 -25.84 8.46
N LYS A 237 -6.84 -24.80 7.72
CA LYS A 237 -7.60 -23.68 8.31
C LYS A 237 -8.95 -24.10 8.84
N HIS A 238 -9.68 -24.94 8.11
CA HIS A 238 -10.98 -25.45 8.56
C HIS A 238 -10.84 -26.32 9.81
N ALA A 239 -9.90 -27.23 9.85
CA ALA A 239 -9.59 -28.05 11.02
C ALA A 239 -9.20 -27.20 12.26
N ASN A 240 -8.40 -26.15 12.05
CA ASN A 240 -7.99 -25.21 13.10
C ASN A 240 -9.10 -24.25 13.51
N SER A 241 -10.04 -23.89 12.64
CA SER A 241 -11.14 -22.98 12.99
C SER A 241 -12.13 -23.65 13.96
N VAL A 242 -12.37 -24.94 13.80
CA VAL A 242 -13.18 -25.74 14.75
C VAL A 242 -12.49 -25.81 16.12
N ARG A 243 -11.16 -25.93 16.16
CA ARG A 243 -10.37 -25.96 17.41
C ARG A 243 -10.18 -24.59 18.07
N LYS A 244 -10.20 -23.48 17.28
CA LYS A 244 -9.96 -22.09 17.70
C LYS A 244 -11.16 -21.35 18.26
N LEU A 245 -12.38 -21.84 18.10
CA LEU A 245 -13.53 -21.28 18.78
C LEU A 245 -13.39 -21.31 20.32
N GLN A 246 -12.54 -22.18 20.85
CA GLN A 246 -12.27 -22.30 22.28
C GLN A 246 -11.14 -21.37 22.81
N TYR A 247 -10.17 -20.89 21.98
CA TYR A 247 -8.97 -20.17 22.46
C TYR A 247 -8.85 -18.70 22.00
N ARG A 248 -9.92 -18.07 21.51
CA ARG A 248 -9.84 -16.90 20.62
C ARG A 248 -9.92 -15.50 21.26
N LYS A 249 -9.70 -15.25 22.54
CA LYS A 249 -9.78 -13.86 23.04
C LYS A 249 -8.47 -13.12 23.27
N GLU A 250 -7.36 -13.78 23.51
CA GLU A 250 -6.12 -13.12 23.98
C GLU A 250 -4.96 -12.98 22.96
N GLY A 251 -4.82 -13.89 22.01
CA GLY A 251 -3.67 -13.89 21.10
C GLY A 251 -3.75 -12.91 19.91
N LEU A 252 -4.94 -12.51 19.50
CA LEU A 252 -5.17 -11.65 18.33
C LEU A 252 -4.78 -10.18 18.55
N ALA A 253 -4.81 -9.70 19.80
CA ALA A 253 -4.45 -8.32 20.13
C ALA A 253 -2.93 -8.06 19.95
N ALA A 254 -2.08 -8.97 20.39
CA ALA A 254 -0.63 -8.82 20.33
C ALA A 254 -0.08 -8.84 18.88
N VAL A 255 -0.58 -9.77 18.06
CA VAL A 255 -0.18 -9.87 16.63
C VAL A 255 -0.62 -8.62 15.85
N ARG A 256 -1.83 -8.12 16.12
CA ARG A 256 -2.36 -6.91 15.48
C ARG A 256 -1.56 -5.66 15.83
N THR A 257 -1.07 -5.58 17.08
CA THR A 257 -0.23 -4.49 17.56
C THR A 257 1.17 -4.51 16.91
N GLY A 258 1.77 -5.69 16.76
CA GLY A 258 3.05 -5.87 16.09
C GLY A 258 3.00 -5.45 14.61
N ILE A 259 1.96 -5.87 13.90
CA ILE A 259 1.73 -5.50 12.49
C ILE A 259 1.55 -3.98 12.36
N LYS A 260 0.77 -3.35 13.25
CA LYS A 260 0.55 -1.90 13.25
C LYS A 260 1.86 -1.13 13.41
N LYS A 261 2.76 -1.57 14.30
CA LYS A 261 4.09 -0.94 14.49
C LYS A 261 4.95 -1.00 13.22
N VAL A 262 4.93 -2.12 12.50
CA VAL A 262 5.68 -2.27 11.23
C VAL A 262 5.12 -1.34 10.15
N VAL A 263 3.79 -1.28 9.99
CA VAL A 263 3.14 -0.37 9.04
C VAL A 263 3.50 1.09 9.31
N VAL A 264 3.45 1.50 10.58
CA VAL A 264 3.81 2.86 10.98
C VAL A 264 5.28 3.16 10.64
N LYS A 265 6.22 2.24 10.94
CA LYS A 265 7.64 2.44 10.60
C LYS A 265 7.88 2.61 9.10
N LEU A 266 7.24 1.79 8.30
CA LEU A 266 7.36 1.86 6.84
C LEU A 266 6.76 3.15 6.29
N TRP A 267 5.64 3.57 6.84
CA TRP A 267 5.02 4.82 6.44
C TRP A 267 5.84 6.04 6.82
N LEU A 268 6.39 6.10 8.04
CA LEU A 268 7.29 7.18 8.44
C LEU A 268 8.59 7.19 7.61
N GLY A 269 9.07 6.02 7.16
CA GLY A 269 10.17 5.93 6.19
C GLY A 269 9.81 6.53 4.83
N TRP A 270 8.60 6.24 4.35
CA TRP A 270 8.05 6.82 3.12
C TRP A 270 7.90 8.35 3.20
N GLU A 271 7.46 8.89 4.33
CA GLU A 271 7.34 10.32 4.55
C GLU A 271 8.66 11.05 4.37
N LYS A 272 9.78 10.48 4.85
CA LYS A 272 11.11 11.07 4.63
C LYS A 272 11.45 11.18 3.14
N VAL A 273 11.12 10.14 2.37
CA VAL A 273 11.31 10.17 0.90
C VAL A 273 10.41 11.23 0.26
N PHE A 274 9.16 11.33 0.72
CA PHE A 274 8.22 12.34 0.26
C PHE A 274 8.74 13.77 0.53
N HIS A 275 9.23 14.06 1.74
CA HIS A 275 9.81 15.36 2.09
C HIS A 275 11.02 15.69 1.21
N LEU A 276 11.89 14.71 0.93
CA LEU A 276 13.06 14.91 0.07
C LEU A 276 12.66 15.26 -1.38
N VAL A 277 11.68 14.54 -1.93
CA VAL A 277 11.22 14.74 -3.31
C VAL A 277 10.41 16.02 -3.49
N THR A 278 9.64 16.41 -2.46
CA THR A 278 8.74 17.57 -2.54
C THR A 278 9.36 18.87 -2.06
N HIS A 279 10.61 18.83 -1.56
CA HIS A 279 11.32 19.99 -1.00
C HIS A 279 10.49 20.78 0.02
N LEU A 280 9.79 20.07 0.91
CA LEU A 280 9.01 20.71 1.98
C LEU A 280 9.92 21.47 2.95
N LYS A 281 9.59 22.73 3.18
CA LYS A 281 10.24 23.59 4.19
C LYS A 281 9.57 23.34 5.55
N THR A 282 10.35 23.15 6.61
CA THR A 282 9.84 22.95 7.98
C THR A 282 9.71 24.30 8.66
N ILE A 283 8.57 24.57 9.31
CA ILE A 283 8.29 25.84 9.97
C ILE A 283 9.14 25.98 11.25
N THR A 284 9.04 24.99 12.14
CA THR A 284 9.76 24.98 13.42
C THR A 284 10.56 23.68 13.52
N PRO A 285 11.88 23.68 13.20
CA PRO A 285 12.70 22.46 13.18
C PRO A 285 12.73 21.70 14.51
N GLU A 286 12.69 22.41 15.63
CA GLU A 286 12.73 21.84 16.99
C GLU A 286 11.44 21.09 17.36
N ASN A 287 10.30 21.52 16.81
CA ASN A 287 9.01 20.89 17.04
C ASN A 287 8.17 20.87 15.74
N PRO A 288 8.54 20.09 14.72
CA PRO A 288 7.88 20.09 13.44
C PRO A 288 6.46 19.52 13.57
N PHE A 289 5.46 20.35 13.26
CA PHE A 289 4.06 19.92 13.16
C PHE A 289 3.47 20.26 11.80
N LEU A 290 3.88 21.43 11.24
CA LEU A 290 3.53 21.86 9.91
C LEU A 290 4.79 22.01 9.05
N HIS A 291 4.63 21.63 7.80
CA HIS A 291 5.56 21.88 6.70
C HIS A 291 4.84 22.69 5.64
N TYR A 292 5.58 23.44 4.84
CA TYR A 292 5.01 24.19 3.74
C TYR A 292 5.85 24.11 2.49
N ARG A 293 5.22 24.36 1.34
CA ARG A 293 5.88 24.62 0.07
C ARG A 293 5.09 25.64 -0.74
N ILE A 294 5.81 26.39 -1.57
CA ILE A 294 5.19 27.32 -2.51
C ILE A 294 5.01 26.60 -3.84
N ARG A 295 3.80 26.69 -4.39
CA ARG A 295 3.46 26.11 -5.69
C ARG A 295 2.28 26.79 -6.35
N PRO A 296 2.10 26.65 -7.68
CA PRO A 296 0.89 27.14 -8.35
C PRO A 296 -0.35 26.31 -7.94
N TYR A 297 -1.45 27.00 -7.72
CA TYR A 297 -2.75 26.39 -7.48
C TYR A 297 -3.26 25.70 -8.76
N GLN A 298 -3.76 24.46 -8.62
CA GLN A 298 -4.23 23.66 -9.75
C GLN A 298 -5.75 23.37 -9.70
N GLY A 299 -6.45 23.95 -8.70
CA GLY A 299 -7.88 23.73 -8.50
C GLY A 299 -8.75 24.63 -9.38
N LYS A 300 -10.07 24.49 -9.19
CA LYS A 300 -11.08 25.39 -9.80
C LYS A 300 -11.06 26.73 -9.06
N ARG A 301 -11.56 27.78 -9.74
CA ARG A 301 -11.73 29.12 -9.15
C ARG A 301 -12.53 29.05 -7.85
N VAL A 302 -12.02 29.67 -6.79
CA VAL A 302 -12.62 29.67 -5.44
C VAL A 302 -12.65 31.10 -4.91
N ALA A 303 -13.82 31.55 -4.43
CA ALA A 303 -13.93 32.81 -3.71
C ALA A 303 -13.32 32.68 -2.32
N MET A 304 -12.50 33.65 -1.91
CA MET A 304 -11.85 33.76 -0.61
C MET A 304 -12.61 34.70 0.32
N THR A 305 -12.21 34.78 1.60
CA THR A 305 -12.86 35.61 2.63
C THR A 305 -12.65 37.10 2.45
N ASP A 306 -11.60 37.48 1.73
CA ASP A 306 -11.28 38.90 1.38
C ASP A 306 -12.02 39.42 0.13
N GLY A 307 -12.95 38.63 -0.42
CA GLY A 307 -13.69 38.95 -1.65
C GLY A 307 -12.90 38.71 -2.94
N LYS A 308 -11.62 38.35 -2.86
CA LYS A 308 -10.79 38.00 -4.02
C LYS A 308 -11.03 36.54 -4.44
N PHE A 309 -10.49 36.17 -5.57
CA PHE A 309 -10.59 34.82 -6.09
C PHE A 309 -9.20 34.16 -6.17
N LEU A 310 -9.14 32.89 -5.78
CA LEU A 310 -8.01 32.02 -6.06
C LEU A 310 -8.27 31.28 -7.36
N GLU A 311 -7.39 31.45 -8.33
CA GLU A 311 -7.52 30.91 -9.68
C GLU A 311 -6.38 29.94 -10.02
N LYS A 312 -6.57 29.11 -11.03
CA LYS A 312 -5.56 28.18 -11.49
C LYS A 312 -4.32 28.94 -11.97
N GLY A 313 -3.15 28.58 -11.45
CA GLY A 313 -1.86 29.22 -11.71
C GLY A 313 -1.43 30.20 -10.63
N ASP A 314 -2.33 30.69 -9.79
CA ASP A 314 -1.99 31.57 -8.66
C ASP A 314 -1.01 30.87 -7.71
N SER A 315 -0.03 31.61 -7.21
CA SER A 315 0.92 31.08 -6.24
C SER A 315 0.25 30.87 -4.88
N ILE A 316 0.45 29.70 -4.28
CA ILE A 316 -0.06 29.34 -2.94
C ILE A 316 1.04 28.75 -2.07
N VAL A 317 0.88 28.92 -0.77
CA VAL A 317 1.59 28.15 0.23
C VAL A 317 0.74 26.92 0.60
N GLU A 318 1.19 25.73 0.19
CA GLU A 318 0.55 24.48 0.54
C GLU A 318 1.07 23.96 1.88
N LEU A 319 0.14 23.70 2.81
CA LEU A 319 0.43 23.23 4.16
C LEU A 319 0.34 21.69 4.23
N HIS A 320 1.30 21.08 4.91
CA HIS A 320 1.34 19.64 5.20
C HIS A 320 1.58 19.40 6.67
N PHE A 321 0.87 18.45 7.28
CA PHE A 321 1.12 18.02 8.64
C PHE A 321 2.26 17.02 8.70
N ASP A 322 3.09 17.11 9.74
CA ASP A 322 4.09 16.07 10.09
C ASP A 322 3.37 14.80 10.59
N ASN A 323 3.47 13.72 9.84
CA ASN A 323 2.77 12.48 10.14
C ASN A 323 3.30 11.80 11.42
N LYS A 324 4.56 12.00 11.78
CA LYS A 324 5.12 11.47 13.03
C LYS A 324 4.49 12.15 14.23
N LYS A 325 4.31 13.48 14.17
CA LYS A 325 3.62 14.25 15.21
C LYS A 325 2.13 13.91 15.24
N LEU A 326 1.48 13.79 14.09
CA LEU A 326 0.08 13.33 14.02
C LEU A 326 -0.10 11.95 14.67
N TYR A 327 0.82 11.02 14.41
CA TYR A 327 0.79 9.71 15.06
C TYR A 327 0.98 9.80 16.57
N GLN A 328 1.92 10.61 17.05
CA GLN A 328 2.13 10.84 18.49
C GLN A 328 0.89 11.45 19.16
N LEU A 329 0.29 12.47 18.55
CA LEU A 329 -0.95 13.08 19.03
C LEU A 329 -2.10 12.08 19.04
N GLY A 330 -2.25 11.29 17.96
CA GLY A 330 -3.31 10.29 17.82
C GLY A 330 -3.22 9.16 18.86
N THR A 331 -2.00 8.69 19.17
CA THR A 331 -1.79 7.62 20.15
C THR A 331 -1.99 8.07 21.59
N THR A 332 -1.82 9.35 21.89
CA THR A 332 -1.98 9.93 23.22
C THR A 332 -3.34 10.62 23.41
N SER A 333 -4.19 10.66 22.39
CA SER A 333 -5.52 11.27 22.46
C SER A 333 -6.60 10.24 22.80
N ARG A 334 -7.45 10.53 23.78
CA ARG A 334 -8.54 9.66 24.24
C ARG A 334 -9.68 9.57 23.21
N THR A 335 -10.05 10.70 22.62
CA THR A 335 -11.15 10.83 21.65
C THR A 335 -10.69 11.50 20.36
N SER A 336 -11.51 11.45 19.28
CA SER A 336 -11.20 12.16 18.04
C SER A 336 -11.36 13.68 18.21
N VAL A 337 -12.27 14.11 19.05
CA VAL A 337 -12.46 15.53 19.41
C VAL A 337 -11.22 16.04 20.12
N HIS A 338 -10.73 15.30 21.12
CA HIS A 338 -9.47 15.64 21.80
C HIS A 338 -8.28 15.70 20.83
N LEU A 339 -8.18 14.77 19.87
CA LEU A 339 -7.15 14.84 18.83
C LEU A 339 -7.29 16.10 17.98
N ALA A 340 -8.52 16.42 17.52
CA ALA A 340 -8.78 17.60 16.71
C ALA A 340 -8.40 18.90 17.45
N ILE A 341 -8.78 19.03 18.71
CA ILE A 341 -8.42 20.19 19.56
C ILE A 341 -6.90 20.33 19.67
N ARG A 342 -6.19 19.23 19.94
CA ARG A 342 -4.71 19.24 20.03
C ARG A 342 -4.05 19.61 18.72
N MET A 343 -4.59 19.17 17.59
CA MET A 343 -4.10 19.53 16.26
C MET A 343 -4.32 21.03 15.97
N ILE A 344 -5.51 21.54 16.30
CA ILE A 344 -5.85 22.95 16.17
C ILE A 344 -4.89 23.82 17.00
N ARG A 345 -4.68 23.51 18.26
CA ARG A 345 -3.72 24.22 19.13
C ARG A 345 -2.28 24.16 18.63
N ALA A 346 -1.87 23.01 18.09
CA ALA A 346 -0.52 22.87 17.53
C ALA A 346 -0.34 23.69 16.24
N MET A 347 -1.38 23.79 15.42
CA MET A 347 -1.40 24.65 14.23
C MET A 347 -1.35 26.12 14.61
N GLU A 348 -2.17 26.56 15.58
CA GLU A 348 -2.22 27.93 16.09
C GLU A 348 -0.85 28.43 16.53
N LYS A 349 -0.09 27.60 17.24
CA LYS A 349 1.25 27.95 17.71
C LYS A 349 2.28 28.16 16.60
N GLN A 350 2.06 27.59 15.42
CA GLN A 350 3.01 27.68 14.30
C GLN A 350 2.61 28.71 13.23
N LEU A 351 1.38 29.23 13.25
CA LEU A 351 0.94 30.25 12.29
C LEU A 351 1.73 31.56 12.35
N PRO A 352 2.12 32.11 13.54
CA PRO A 352 3.00 33.28 13.60
C PRO A 352 4.38 33.04 13.00
N ASP A 353 5.00 31.88 13.29
CA ASP A 353 6.30 31.51 12.75
C ASP A 353 6.21 31.35 11.23
N LEU A 354 5.13 30.73 10.73
CA LEU A 354 4.85 30.60 9.31
C LEU A 354 4.71 31.96 8.62
N ALA A 355 3.93 32.88 9.19
CA ALA A 355 3.77 34.22 8.66
C ALA A 355 5.12 34.95 8.52
N HIS A 356 5.96 34.83 9.54
CA HIS A 356 7.31 35.42 9.55
C HIS A 356 8.24 34.76 8.49
N LEU A 357 8.21 33.45 8.36
CA LEU A 357 9.03 32.74 7.35
C LEU A 357 8.60 33.08 5.93
N ILE A 358 7.30 33.14 5.67
CA ILE A 358 6.76 33.47 4.34
C ILE A 358 7.10 34.92 3.99
N ALA A 359 6.98 35.85 4.93
CA ALA A 359 7.33 37.27 4.72
C ALA A 359 8.82 37.47 4.32
N LYS A 360 9.70 36.57 4.71
CA LYS A 360 11.14 36.57 4.36
C LYS A 360 11.51 35.74 3.14
N ASP A 361 10.59 34.94 2.64
CA ASP A 361 10.85 34.03 1.51
C ASP A 361 10.70 34.78 0.17
N PRO A 362 11.77 34.94 -0.62
CA PRO A 362 11.70 35.64 -1.89
C PRO A 362 10.69 35.02 -2.87
N ASP A 363 10.51 33.69 -2.79
CA ASP A 363 9.55 32.96 -3.66
C ASP A 363 8.08 33.22 -3.27
N ALA A 364 7.85 33.89 -2.12
CA ALA A 364 6.51 34.14 -1.60
C ALA A 364 5.94 35.52 -1.98
N ALA A 365 6.63 36.35 -2.73
CA ALA A 365 6.22 37.72 -3.07
C ALA A 365 4.85 37.79 -3.77
N GLU A 366 4.49 36.77 -4.56
CA GLU A 366 3.24 36.69 -5.32
C GLU A 366 2.23 35.67 -4.75
N VAL A 367 2.47 35.16 -3.54
CA VAL A 367 1.55 34.18 -2.91
C VAL A 367 0.24 34.85 -2.51
N LYS A 368 -0.86 34.28 -3.00
CA LYS A 368 -2.21 34.82 -2.72
C LYS A 368 -2.84 34.21 -1.46
N ALA A 369 -2.56 32.95 -1.14
CA ALA A 369 -3.22 32.28 -0.04
C ALA A 369 -2.41 31.10 0.53
N LEU A 370 -2.67 30.79 1.80
CA LEU A 370 -2.39 29.46 2.36
C LEU A 370 -3.45 28.47 1.87
N TYR A 371 -3.03 27.25 1.59
CA TYR A 371 -3.89 26.18 1.12
C TYR A 371 -3.55 24.86 1.83
N GLY A 372 -4.56 24.09 2.20
CA GLY A 372 -4.36 22.76 2.75
C GLY A 372 -5.55 21.84 2.51
N VAL A 373 -5.34 20.53 2.68
CA VAL A 373 -6.41 19.53 2.66
C VAL A 373 -6.44 18.83 4.01
N THR A 374 -7.62 18.81 4.63
CA THR A 374 -7.80 18.26 5.98
C THR A 374 -9.10 17.47 6.10
N MET A 375 -9.18 16.59 7.11
CA MET A 375 -10.43 15.98 7.55
C MET A 375 -11.04 16.68 8.77
N ILE A 376 -10.40 17.73 9.27
CA ILE A 376 -10.94 18.57 10.34
C ILE A 376 -11.97 19.50 9.72
N ASN A 377 -13.25 19.22 9.96
CA ASN A 377 -14.36 19.94 9.33
C ASN A 377 -14.81 21.18 10.09
N ARG A 378 -14.38 21.34 11.36
CA ARG A 378 -14.71 22.46 12.25
C ARG A 378 -13.46 22.89 13.02
N GLY A 379 -13.33 24.18 13.22
CA GLY A 379 -12.22 24.77 13.99
C GLY A 379 -11.19 25.56 13.19
N PRO A 380 -10.84 25.22 11.92
CA PRO A 380 -9.93 26.07 11.14
C PRO A 380 -10.47 27.49 10.89
N GLU A 381 -11.79 27.65 10.86
CA GLU A 381 -12.46 28.94 10.64
C GLU A 381 -12.10 29.98 11.72
N GLN A 382 -11.87 29.57 12.97
CA GLN A 382 -11.47 30.46 14.06
C GLN A 382 -10.13 31.17 13.79
N PHE A 383 -9.28 30.59 12.96
CA PHE A 383 -8.00 31.17 12.56
C PHE A 383 -8.09 32.01 11.29
N GLY A 384 -9.27 32.07 10.66
CA GLY A 384 -9.48 32.80 9.40
C GLY A 384 -9.41 31.93 8.16
N PHE A 385 -9.34 30.59 8.31
CA PHE A 385 -9.44 29.70 7.18
C PHE A 385 -10.89 29.59 6.70
N LEU A 386 -11.06 29.64 5.40
CA LEU A 386 -12.27 29.24 4.72
C LEU A 386 -12.25 27.74 4.51
N VAL A 387 -13.26 27.02 5.01
CA VAL A 387 -13.41 25.57 4.81
C VAL A 387 -14.39 25.29 3.71
N LYS A 388 -13.97 24.59 2.65
CA LYS A 388 -14.80 24.23 1.50
C LYS A 388 -14.66 22.75 1.13
N ASP A 389 -15.67 22.23 0.44
CA ASP A 389 -15.61 20.89 -0.15
C ASP A 389 -14.55 20.84 -1.25
N LEU A 390 -13.80 19.75 -1.29
CA LEU A 390 -12.95 19.46 -2.44
C LEU A 390 -13.83 19.22 -3.68
N PRO A 391 -13.51 19.85 -4.82
CA PRO A 391 -14.21 19.58 -6.07
C PRO A 391 -14.23 18.09 -6.39
N LYS A 392 -15.39 17.56 -6.76
CA LYS A 392 -15.52 16.16 -7.16
C LYS A 392 -14.53 15.84 -8.29
N GLY A 393 -13.75 14.77 -8.13
CA GLY A 393 -12.76 14.34 -9.10
C GLY A 393 -11.77 13.36 -8.49
N TRP A 394 -10.82 12.96 -9.30
CA TRP A 394 -9.79 11.99 -8.91
C TRP A 394 -9.00 12.42 -7.66
N PHE A 395 -8.64 13.69 -7.57
CA PHE A 395 -7.89 14.22 -6.42
C PHE A 395 -8.67 14.12 -5.10
N ALA A 396 -9.97 14.44 -5.11
CA ALA A 396 -10.82 14.29 -3.93
C ALA A 396 -10.97 12.83 -3.52
N ALA A 397 -11.13 11.93 -4.49
CA ALA A 397 -11.25 10.49 -4.23
C ALA A 397 -9.96 9.90 -3.64
N SER A 398 -8.80 10.23 -4.22
CA SER A 398 -7.50 9.77 -3.72
C SER A 398 -7.16 10.34 -2.35
N SER A 399 -7.44 11.62 -2.11
CA SER A 399 -7.27 12.25 -0.80
C SER A 399 -8.15 11.60 0.26
N ALA A 400 -9.41 11.27 -0.08
CA ALA A 400 -10.31 10.58 0.84
C ALA A 400 -9.80 9.17 1.23
N VAL A 401 -9.30 8.43 0.26
CA VAL A 401 -8.70 7.09 0.51
C VAL A 401 -7.46 7.23 1.39
N TYR A 402 -6.54 8.13 1.03
CA TYR A 402 -5.32 8.37 1.80
C TYR A 402 -5.62 8.74 3.25
N LEU A 403 -6.47 9.75 3.47
CA LEU A 403 -6.80 10.23 4.82
C LEU A 403 -7.54 9.18 5.65
N ARG A 404 -8.38 8.33 5.03
CA ARG A 404 -9.00 7.18 5.72
C ARG A 404 -7.99 6.13 6.16
N ILE A 405 -7.02 5.80 5.30
CA ILE A 405 -5.91 4.91 5.65
C ILE A 405 -5.12 5.53 6.80
N LEU A 406 -4.80 6.82 6.70
CA LEU A 406 -4.10 7.60 7.70
C LEU A 406 -4.79 7.51 9.07
N MET A 407 -6.09 7.79 9.12
CA MET A 407 -6.89 7.71 10.34
C MET A 407 -6.94 6.28 10.91
N SER A 408 -7.01 5.25 10.08
CA SER A 408 -7.00 3.86 10.54
C SER A 408 -5.70 3.46 11.24
N VAL A 409 -4.60 4.10 10.83
CA VAL A 409 -3.25 3.86 11.36
C VAL A 409 -2.96 4.71 12.59
N ILE A 410 -3.31 6.00 12.56
CA ILE A 410 -3.01 6.96 13.61
C ILE A 410 -3.86 6.70 14.87
N HIS A 411 -5.17 6.47 14.71
CA HIS A 411 -6.07 6.37 15.86
C HIS A 411 -6.22 4.93 16.38
N PRO A 412 -6.12 4.65 17.69
CA PRO A 412 -6.28 3.32 18.27
C PRO A 412 -7.63 2.64 17.90
N GLN A 413 -8.70 3.43 17.80
CA GLN A 413 -10.05 2.98 17.43
C GLN A 413 -10.43 3.31 15.98
N GLY A 414 -9.48 3.72 15.14
CA GLY A 414 -9.73 4.24 13.80
C GLY A 414 -10.57 3.33 12.91
N GLN A 415 -10.37 2.00 13.00
CA GLN A 415 -11.17 1.03 12.23
C GLN A 415 -12.64 0.92 12.69
N LYS A 416 -12.93 1.09 14.00
CA LYS A 416 -14.30 1.05 14.53
C LYS A 416 -15.07 2.28 14.03
N ARG A 417 -14.45 3.45 14.08
CA ARG A 417 -15.03 4.73 13.66
C ARG A 417 -15.20 4.88 12.15
N LEU A 418 -14.30 4.31 11.35
CA LEU A 418 -14.48 4.26 9.88
C LEU A 418 -15.73 3.47 9.48
N LYS A 419 -16.19 2.54 10.33
CA LYS A 419 -17.44 1.78 10.12
C LYS A 419 -18.68 2.53 10.60
N GLU A 420 -18.56 3.31 11.67
CA GLU A 420 -19.69 4.00 12.32
C GLU A 420 -19.97 5.39 11.75
N GLY A 421 -18.98 6.06 11.11
CA GLY A 421 -19.09 7.45 10.69
C GLY A 421 -18.66 7.77 9.26
N SER A 422 -18.94 6.90 8.28
CA SER A 422 -18.45 7.06 6.89
C SER A 422 -18.89 8.35 6.18
N GLN A 423 -20.00 8.96 6.57
CA GLN A 423 -20.50 10.22 5.98
C GLN A 423 -19.83 11.48 6.52
N GLN A 424 -19.22 11.45 7.71
CA GLN A 424 -18.59 12.63 8.34
C GLN A 424 -17.10 12.81 7.97
N MET A 425 -16.48 11.84 7.31
CA MET A 425 -15.04 11.88 6.97
C MET A 425 -14.81 12.23 5.49
N ILE A 426 -15.28 13.37 5.08
CA ILE A 426 -15.06 13.94 3.73
C ILE A 426 -13.89 14.93 3.81
N PRO A 427 -12.83 14.78 2.99
CA PRO A 427 -11.75 15.76 2.95
C PRO A 427 -12.27 17.13 2.54
N LYS A 428 -11.84 18.15 3.27
CA LYS A 428 -12.13 19.55 2.99
C LYS A 428 -10.85 20.26 2.59
N MET A 429 -10.96 21.27 1.75
CA MET A 429 -9.89 22.23 1.54
C MET A 429 -10.04 23.39 2.52
N ILE A 430 -8.91 23.85 3.04
CA ILE A 430 -8.80 25.04 3.86
C ILE A 430 -8.00 26.07 3.08
N ILE A 431 -8.48 27.31 3.08
CA ILE A 431 -7.86 28.42 2.34
C ILE A 431 -7.87 29.64 3.27
N MET A 432 -6.74 30.34 3.36
CA MET A 432 -6.63 31.62 4.08
C MET A 432 -5.91 32.62 3.17
N PRO A 433 -6.50 33.76 2.85
CA PRO A 433 -5.82 34.85 2.14
C PRO A 433 -4.56 35.30 2.89
N MET A 434 -3.51 35.72 2.18
CA MET A 434 -2.29 36.18 2.80
C MET A 434 -2.51 37.43 3.65
N ASP A 435 -3.39 38.32 3.24
CA ASP A 435 -3.75 39.53 3.99
C ASP A 435 -4.29 39.14 5.39
N VAL A 436 -5.17 38.13 5.46
CA VAL A 436 -5.74 37.62 6.72
C VAL A 436 -4.66 36.97 7.60
N LEU A 437 -3.71 36.25 6.97
CA LEU A 437 -2.57 35.68 7.71
C LEU A 437 -1.75 36.77 8.38
N TYR A 438 -1.36 37.79 7.62
CA TYR A 438 -0.54 38.88 8.14
C TYR A 438 -1.28 39.76 9.14
N GLU A 439 -2.56 40.07 8.95
CA GLU A 439 -3.40 40.78 9.89
C GLU A 439 -3.47 40.08 11.25
N ARG A 440 -3.65 38.75 11.25
CA ARG A 440 -3.85 37.99 12.49
C ARG A 440 -2.54 37.56 13.17
N PHE A 441 -1.51 37.25 12.38
CA PHE A 441 -0.29 36.59 12.86
C PHE A 441 1.02 37.33 12.47
N GLY A 442 0.93 38.41 11.69
CA GLY A 442 2.10 39.16 11.18
C GLY A 442 2.72 40.14 12.19
N SER A 443 2.04 40.46 13.27
CA SER A 443 2.55 41.39 14.30
C SER A 443 3.48 40.63 15.24
N ILE A 444 4.79 40.90 15.17
CA ILE A 444 5.75 40.48 16.18
C ILE A 444 5.59 41.42 17.38
N HIS A 445 4.53 41.31 18.14
CA HIS A 445 4.57 41.67 19.54
C HIS A 445 4.79 40.37 20.31
N LYS A 446 5.96 40.24 20.97
CA LYS A 446 6.07 39.34 22.12
C LYS A 446 4.89 39.68 23.04
N PRO A 447 3.92 38.82 23.25
CA PRO A 447 3.01 39.03 24.37
C PRO A 447 3.86 38.86 25.63
N GLU A 448 3.91 39.87 26.49
CA GLU A 448 4.16 39.67 27.91
C GLU A 448 3.38 38.42 28.32
N ARG A 449 4.03 37.52 29.05
CA ARG A 449 3.42 36.34 29.64
C ARG A 449 2.26 36.77 30.56
N THR A 450 1.12 37.06 30.00
CA THR A 450 -0.12 36.91 30.73
C THR A 450 -0.36 35.43 30.86
N ALA A 451 -0.48 34.96 32.10
CA ALA A 451 -0.75 33.59 32.46
C ALA A 451 -1.84 32.97 31.56
N PRO A 452 -1.74 31.70 31.21
CA PRO A 452 -2.78 31.05 30.42
C PRO A 452 -4.10 31.24 31.18
N ARG A 453 -5.11 31.84 30.57
CA ARG A 453 -6.47 31.64 31.04
C ARG A 453 -6.67 30.12 31.02
N GLU A 454 -6.68 29.53 32.18
CA GLU A 454 -7.21 28.19 32.40
C GLU A 454 -8.67 28.20 31.87
N VAL A 455 -8.81 27.86 30.63
CA VAL A 455 -10.09 27.36 30.13
C VAL A 455 -10.17 25.97 30.74
N THR A 456 -10.83 25.90 31.88
CA THR A 456 -11.05 24.67 32.62
C THR A 456 -11.64 23.62 31.70
N GLU A 457 -11.10 22.44 31.76
CA GLU A 457 -11.61 21.25 31.03
C GLU A 457 -13.11 21.05 31.24
N GLU A 458 -13.67 21.53 32.34
CA GLU A 458 -15.08 21.50 32.71
C GLU A 458 -16.03 22.09 31.65
N ARG A 459 -15.64 23.16 30.96
CA ARG A 459 -16.54 23.78 29.96
C ARG A 459 -16.72 22.97 28.68
N TYR A 460 -15.76 22.09 28.39
CA TYR A 460 -15.86 21.19 27.22
C TYR A 460 -16.51 19.85 27.58
N GLU A 461 -16.46 19.44 28.88
CA GLU A 461 -17.20 18.28 29.37
C GLU A 461 -18.70 18.60 29.42
N GLU A 462 -19.11 19.83 29.72
CA GLU A 462 -20.51 20.27 29.65
C GLU A 462 -21.05 20.31 28.20
N GLU A 463 -20.22 20.70 27.20
CA GLU A 463 -20.61 20.62 25.80
C GLU A 463 -20.67 19.17 25.28
N GLU A 464 -19.81 18.28 25.80
CA GLU A 464 -19.88 16.84 25.45
C GLU A 464 -21.13 16.18 26.05
N SER A 465 -21.52 16.57 27.26
CA SER A 465 -22.75 16.07 27.89
C SER A 465 -24.02 16.61 27.20
N GLY A 466 -24.01 17.84 26.72
CA GLY A 466 -25.08 18.44 25.95
C GLY A 466 -25.31 17.79 24.57
N ILE A 467 -24.24 17.34 23.92
CA ILE A 467 -24.33 16.68 22.61
C ILE A 467 -24.83 15.22 22.74
N LEU A 468 -24.54 14.57 23.86
CA LEU A 468 -25.00 13.21 24.14
C LEU A 468 -26.45 13.17 24.62
N ALA A 469 -26.93 14.20 25.31
CA ALA A 469 -28.31 14.32 25.76
C ALA A 469 -29.30 14.62 24.63
N GLY A 470 -28.85 15.28 23.54
CA GLY A 470 -29.68 15.60 22.38
C GLY A 470 -30.05 14.43 21.46
N ASN A 471 -29.44 13.26 21.65
CA ASN A 471 -29.64 12.09 20.78
C ASN A 471 -30.50 10.97 21.41
N SER A 472 -31.05 11.17 22.61
CA SER A 472 -31.85 10.16 23.29
C SER A 472 -33.38 10.33 23.14
N ASP A 473 -33.85 11.35 22.40
CA ASP A 473 -35.30 11.66 22.30
C ASP A 473 -35.97 11.31 20.96
N LEU A 474 -35.41 10.37 20.21
CA LEU A 474 -35.99 9.86 18.96
C LEU A 474 -36.48 8.42 19.04
N SER A 475 -37.06 8.00 20.19
CA SER A 475 -37.77 6.72 20.30
C SER A 475 -39.07 6.87 21.05
N ARG A 476 -40.03 7.64 20.54
CA ARG A 476 -41.45 7.52 20.91
C ARG A 476 -42.28 7.48 19.66
N THR A 477 -42.63 6.28 19.20
CA THR A 477 -43.76 6.05 18.30
C THR A 477 -45.06 6.25 19.09
N PRO A 478 -46.09 6.96 18.57
CA PRO A 478 -47.39 7.06 19.20
C PRO A 478 -48.18 5.76 19.06
N PRO A 479 -49.03 5.41 20.01
CA PRO A 479 -49.86 4.23 19.91
C PRO A 479 -50.98 4.45 18.88
N VAL A 480 -51.20 3.41 18.07
CA VAL A 480 -52.34 3.31 17.16
C VAL A 480 -53.60 3.05 18.02
N ALA A 481 -54.60 3.91 17.87
CA ALA A 481 -55.98 3.63 18.21
C ALA A 481 -56.69 3.11 16.96
#